data_ce2e1be2004b4928efe4aaa3135c0169
#
_entry.id   ce2e1be2004b4928efe4aaa3135c0169
#
_cell.length_a   1.000
_cell.length_b   1.000
_cell.length_c   1.000
_cell.angle_alpha   90.00
_cell.angle_beta   90.00
_cell.angle_gamma   90.00
#
_symmetry.space_group_name_H-M   'P 1'
#
loop_
_entity.id
_entity.type
_entity.pdbx_description
1 polymer ?
#
loop_
_entity_poly.entity_id
_entity_poly.type
_entity_poly.pdbx_seq_one_letter_code
_entity_poly.pdbx_strand_id
1 'polypeptide(L)'
;MNTVKVRNLELGNGIPAICIPNVGKTKEDILSLTRTYLDMHMDLMEWRMDWYEDVEDIAKVTELVKELRNVMDDTPLLCTFRTDKEGGVHPMSTEKYTRLNKAVAATGNADIVDVEIFTGD
;
A
#
# COMPACT_ATOMS: atom_id res chain seq x y z
N MET A 1 0.51 27.04 6.44
CA MET A 1 0.33 25.75 5.74
C MET A 1 0.14 24.62 6.75
N ASN A 2 -0.90 23.84 6.56
CA ASN A 2 -1.11 22.68 7.43
C ASN A 2 -0.27 21.52 6.94
N THR A 3 0.41 20.85 7.87
CA THR A 3 1.18 19.66 7.56
C THR A 3 0.47 18.42 8.11
N VAL A 4 0.76 17.29 7.50
CA VAL A 4 0.24 15.99 7.96
C VAL A 4 1.41 15.13 8.36
N LYS A 5 1.38 14.63 9.58
CA LYS A 5 2.45 13.76 10.07
C LYS A 5 1.97 12.31 10.04
N VAL A 6 2.73 11.47 9.34
CA VAL A 6 2.48 10.03 9.27
C VAL A 6 3.73 9.35 9.84
N ARG A 7 3.60 8.78 11.03
CA ARG A 7 4.72 8.23 11.80
C ARG A 7 5.83 9.28 11.95
N ASN A 8 7.04 9.00 11.46
CA ASN A 8 8.16 9.96 11.54
C ASN A 8 8.27 10.85 10.31
N LEU A 9 7.30 10.78 9.39
CA LEU A 9 7.29 11.58 8.16
C LEU A 9 6.26 12.69 8.28
N GLU A 10 6.68 13.92 7.96
CA GLU A 10 5.80 15.08 7.92
C GLU A 10 5.56 15.49 6.47
N LEU A 11 4.30 15.46 6.04
CA LEU A 11 3.90 15.83 4.68
C LEU A 11 3.41 17.26 4.65
N GLY A 12 3.70 17.96 3.54
CA GLY A 12 3.21 19.32 3.34
C GLY A 12 4.11 20.41 3.93
N ASN A 13 5.31 20.06 4.36
CA ASN A 13 6.27 21.03 4.92
C ASN A 13 7.17 21.68 3.86
N GLY A 14 6.92 21.43 2.57
CA GLY A 14 7.70 21.96 1.48
C GLY A 14 8.91 21.12 1.07
N ILE A 15 9.22 20.06 1.79
CA ILE A 15 10.30 19.14 1.45
C ILE A 15 9.70 17.93 0.72
N PRO A 16 10.16 17.63 -0.52
CA PRO A 16 9.63 16.49 -1.26
C PRO A 16 9.89 15.17 -0.52
N ALA A 17 8.84 14.35 -0.39
CA ALA A 17 8.97 13.01 0.17
C ALA A 17 9.24 12.01 -0.97
N ILE A 18 10.11 11.03 -0.70
CA ILE A 18 10.41 9.96 -1.63
C ILE A 18 9.44 8.81 -1.37
N CYS A 19 8.52 8.60 -2.32
CA CYS A 19 7.57 7.50 -2.28
C CYS A 19 7.93 6.49 -3.38
N ILE A 20 8.21 5.25 -3.00
CA ILE A 20 8.58 4.21 -3.96
C ILE A 20 7.45 3.18 -4.06
N PRO A 21 6.91 2.94 -5.27
CA PRO A 21 5.89 1.90 -5.44
C PRO A 21 6.52 0.52 -5.43
N ASN A 22 5.90 -0.42 -4.73
CA ASN A 22 6.29 -1.82 -4.72
C ASN A 22 5.29 -2.60 -5.57
N VAL A 23 5.74 -3.14 -6.69
CA VAL A 23 4.93 -3.87 -7.65
C VAL A 23 5.32 -5.35 -7.71
N GLY A 24 5.82 -5.91 -6.63
CA GLY A 24 6.18 -7.31 -6.55
C GLY A 24 4.96 -8.21 -6.76
N LYS A 25 5.18 -9.38 -7.36
CA LYS A 25 4.12 -10.35 -7.65
C LYS A 25 3.94 -11.38 -6.53
N THR A 26 5.04 -11.81 -5.93
CA THR A 26 5.01 -12.78 -4.86
C THR A 26 5.34 -12.12 -3.53
N LYS A 27 4.99 -12.80 -2.44
CA LYS A 27 5.34 -12.32 -1.09
C LYS A 27 6.84 -12.11 -0.95
N GLU A 28 7.63 -13.05 -1.45
CA GLU A 28 9.10 -12.96 -1.38
C GLU A 28 9.62 -11.77 -2.14
N ASP A 29 9.09 -11.51 -3.34
CA ASP A 29 9.47 -10.35 -4.14
C ASP A 29 9.13 -9.05 -3.41
N ILE A 30 7.92 -8.98 -2.86
CA ILE A 30 7.44 -7.78 -2.17
C ILE A 30 8.32 -7.48 -0.96
N LEU A 31 8.64 -8.48 -0.15
CA LEU A 31 9.48 -8.30 1.03
C LEU A 31 10.92 -7.96 0.66
N SER A 32 11.46 -8.59 -0.38
CA SER A 32 12.81 -8.32 -0.86
C SER A 32 12.94 -6.89 -1.38
N LEU A 33 11.99 -6.44 -2.19
CA LEU A 33 11.95 -5.07 -2.69
C LEU A 33 11.83 -4.07 -1.55
N THR A 34 11.01 -4.37 -0.54
CA THR A 34 10.85 -3.50 0.62
C THR A 34 12.19 -3.27 1.32
N ARG A 35 12.97 -4.33 1.54
CA ARG A 35 14.30 -4.22 2.17
C ARG A 35 15.24 -3.38 1.33
N THR A 36 15.22 -3.57 0.01
CA THR A 36 16.03 -2.77 -0.91
C THR A 36 15.66 -1.29 -0.82
N TYR A 37 14.38 -0.98 -0.80
CA TYR A 37 13.91 0.40 -0.73
C TYR A 37 14.25 1.07 0.60
N LEU A 38 14.22 0.31 1.70
CA LEU A 38 14.64 0.82 3.00
C LEU A 38 16.13 1.18 2.99
N ASP A 39 16.96 0.37 2.34
CA ASP A 39 18.38 0.67 2.17
C ASP A 39 18.61 1.90 1.31
N MET A 40 17.66 2.25 0.45
CA MET A 40 17.72 3.45 -0.38
C MET A 40 17.16 4.69 0.35
N HIS A 41 16.78 4.54 1.61
CA HIS A 41 16.26 5.63 2.44
C HIS A 41 14.97 6.24 1.91
N MET A 42 14.02 5.42 1.46
CA MET A 42 12.71 5.91 1.07
C MET A 42 11.98 6.54 2.27
N ASP A 43 11.13 7.53 2.01
CA ASP A 43 10.32 8.17 3.03
C ASP A 43 9.03 7.42 3.32
N LEU A 44 8.42 6.86 2.27
CA LEU A 44 7.27 5.98 2.40
C LEU A 44 7.22 5.01 1.22
N MET A 45 6.51 3.90 1.40
CA MET A 45 6.34 2.92 0.33
C MET A 45 4.86 2.80 -0.02
N GLU A 46 4.57 2.79 -1.32
CA GLU A 46 3.25 2.46 -1.82
C GLU A 46 3.25 0.99 -2.23
N TRP A 47 2.53 0.16 -1.48
CA TRP A 47 2.35 -1.22 -1.90
C TRP A 47 1.18 -1.29 -2.89
N ARG A 48 1.51 -1.59 -4.15
CA ARG A 48 0.54 -1.78 -5.22
C ARG A 48 -0.02 -3.18 -5.13
N MET A 49 -1.11 -3.33 -4.38
CA MET A 49 -1.73 -4.63 -4.11
C MET A 49 -2.24 -5.30 -5.39
N ASP A 50 -2.59 -4.51 -6.41
CA ASP A 50 -3.09 -5.03 -7.67
C ASP A 50 -2.06 -5.88 -8.44
N TRP A 51 -0.77 -5.75 -8.12
CA TRP A 51 0.29 -6.57 -8.70
C TRP A 51 0.53 -7.89 -7.96
N TYR A 52 0.02 -8.01 -6.74
CA TYR A 52 0.22 -9.21 -5.92
C TYR A 52 -0.62 -10.37 -6.47
N GLU A 53 0.01 -11.54 -6.70
CA GLU A 53 -0.66 -12.70 -7.30
C GLU A 53 -1.81 -13.25 -6.46
N ASP A 54 -1.73 -13.11 -5.13
CA ASP A 54 -2.75 -13.61 -4.20
C ASP A 54 -3.66 -12.50 -3.65
N VAL A 55 -3.80 -11.39 -4.39
CA VAL A 55 -4.55 -10.22 -3.90
C VAL A 55 -6.02 -10.51 -3.62
N GLU A 56 -6.61 -11.54 -4.23
CA GLU A 56 -7.99 -11.91 -3.95
C GLU A 56 -8.15 -12.74 -2.68
N ASP A 57 -7.06 -13.21 -2.10
CA ASP A 57 -7.08 -13.91 -0.81
C ASP A 57 -6.83 -12.88 0.31
N ILE A 58 -7.91 -12.42 0.93
CA ILE A 58 -7.85 -11.36 1.94
C ILE A 58 -6.98 -11.77 3.12
N ALA A 59 -7.01 -13.05 3.52
CA ALA A 59 -6.18 -13.52 4.63
C ALA A 59 -4.70 -13.38 4.33
N LYS A 60 -4.29 -13.71 3.09
CA LYS A 60 -2.89 -13.56 2.67
C LYS A 60 -2.50 -12.09 2.58
N VAL A 61 -3.40 -11.23 2.10
CA VAL A 61 -3.13 -9.80 1.99
C VAL A 61 -2.92 -9.20 3.38
N THR A 62 -3.81 -9.45 4.31
CA THR A 62 -3.72 -8.89 5.66
C THR A 62 -2.48 -9.41 6.41
N GLU A 63 -2.13 -10.67 6.20
CA GLU A 63 -0.91 -11.24 6.77
C GLU A 63 0.33 -10.55 6.20
N LEU A 64 0.35 -10.29 4.90
CA LEU A 64 1.47 -9.61 4.26
C LEU A 64 1.59 -8.16 4.74
N VAL A 65 0.49 -7.47 4.96
CA VAL A 65 0.50 -6.11 5.52
C VAL A 65 1.19 -6.12 6.89
N LYS A 66 0.89 -7.13 7.73
CA LYS A 66 1.55 -7.26 9.04
C LYS A 66 3.05 -7.50 8.90
N GLU A 67 3.44 -8.35 7.96
CA GLU A 67 4.86 -8.62 7.72
C GLU A 67 5.57 -7.39 7.19
N LEU A 68 4.93 -6.61 6.31
CA LEU A 68 5.49 -5.36 5.83
C LEU A 68 5.69 -4.37 6.98
N ARG A 69 4.73 -4.28 7.90
CA ARG A 69 4.87 -3.41 9.07
C ARG A 69 6.07 -3.81 9.92
N ASN A 70 6.28 -5.10 10.11
CA ASN A 70 7.43 -5.57 10.89
C ASN A 70 8.76 -5.23 10.22
N VAL A 71 8.83 -5.34 8.89
CA VAL A 71 10.06 -5.03 8.14
C VAL A 71 10.30 -3.52 8.07
N MET A 72 9.24 -2.74 7.88
CA MET A 72 9.33 -1.29 7.67
C MET A 72 9.46 -0.49 8.96
N ASP A 73 9.13 -1.10 10.09
CA ASP A 73 9.17 -0.46 11.40
C ASP A 73 8.36 0.85 11.37
N ASP A 74 8.99 2.01 11.50
CA ASP A 74 8.30 3.31 11.53
C ASP A 74 8.19 3.97 10.15
N THR A 75 8.61 3.31 9.09
CA THR A 75 8.45 3.87 7.74
C THR A 75 7.00 3.76 7.31
N PRO A 76 6.37 4.87 6.87
CA PRO A 76 4.97 4.85 6.48
C PRO A 76 4.66 3.90 5.32
N LEU A 77 3.52 3.24 5.42
CA LEU A 77 3.04 2.29 4.41
C LEU A 77 1.72 2.78 3.85
N LEU A 78 1.70 3.03 2.54
CA LEU A 78 0.49 3.32 1.77
C LEU A 78 0.08 2.06 1.02
N CYS A 79 -1.14 1.58 1.22
CA CYS A 79 -1.66 0.43 0.47
C CYS A 79 -2.61 0.92 -0.62
N THR A 80 -2.32 0.57 -1.86
CA THR A 80 -3.08 1.00 -3.03
C THR A 80 -3.47 -0.21 -3.88
N PHE A 81 -4.73 -0.28 -4.29
CA PHE A 81 -5.18 -1.16 -5.36
C PHE A 81 -5.70 -0.29 -6.50
N ARG A 82 -4.96 -0.24 -7.61
CA ARG A 82 -5.45 0.42 -8.82
C ARG A 82 -6.35 -0.53 -9.56
N THR A 83 -7.59 -0.11 -9.82
CA THR A 83 -8.49 -0.92 -10.62
C THR A 83 -8.02 -0.93 -12.08
N ASP A 84 -8.47 -1.92 -12.85
CA ASP A 84 -8.10 -2.01 -14.26
C ASP A 84 -8.58 -0.78 -15.05
N LYS A 85 -9.63 -0.11 -14.62
CA LYS A 85 -10.13 1.14 -15.23
C LYS A 85 -9.17 2.31 -15.03
N GLU A 86 -8.37 2.27 -13.98
CA GLU A 86 -7.43 3.34 -13.62
C GLU A 86 -5.97 2.94 -13.84
N GLY A 87 -5.75 1.97 -14.74
CA GLY A 87 -4.40 1.54 -15.09
C GLY A 87 -3.84 0.41 -14.25
N GLY A 88 -4.67 -0.22 -13.43
CA GLY A 88 -4.27 -1.42 -12.69
C GLY A 88 -4.18 -2.64 -13.58
N VAL A 89 -3.51 -3.68 -13.08
CA VAL A 89 -3.24 -4.89 -13.85
C VAL A 89 -4.16 -6.06 -13.48
N HIS A 90 -4.96 -5.91 -12.42
CA HIS A 90 -5.81 -6.98 -11.91
C HIS A 90 -7.27 -6.52 -11.89
N PRO A 91 -8.14 -7.09 -12.73
CA PRO A 91 -9.56 -6.75 -12.68
C PRO A 91 -10.19 -7.30 -11.38
N MET A 92 -11.01 -6.48 -10.76
CA MET A 92 -11.67 -6.83 -9.50
C MET A 92 -13.04 -6.17 -9.44
N SER A 93 -14.04 -6.89 -8.94
CA SER A 93 -15.37 -6.32 -8.75
C SER A 93 -15.34 -5.24 -7.66
N THR A 94 -16.27 -4.29 -7.73
CA THR A 94 -16.38 -3.23 -6.72
C THR A 94 -16.58 -3.81 -5.32
N GLU A 95 -17.36 -4.88 -5.21
CA GLU A 95 -17.61 -5.53 -3.92
C GLU A 95 -16.34 -6.11 -3.31
N LYS A 96 -15.54 -6.83 -4.11
CA LYS A 96 -14.26 -7.38 -3.67
C LYS A 96 -13.27 -6.29 -3.32
N TYR A 97 -13.22 -5.24 -4.14
CA TYR A 97 -12.37 -4.09 -3.93
C TYR A 97 -12.65 -3.42 -2.59
N THR A 98 -13.94 -3.18 -2.31
CA THR A 98 -14.36 -2.57 -1.04
C THR A 98 -13.99 -3.46 0.15
N ARG A 99 -14.22 -4.76 0.03
CA ARG A 99 -13.90 -5.73 1.08
C ARG A 99 -12.40 -5.78 1.36
N LEU A 100 -11.59 -5.76 0.30
CA LEU A 100 -10.14 -5.76 0.43
C LEU A 100 -9.65 -4.52 1.18
N ASN A 101 -10.12 -3.34 0.78
CA ASN A 101 -9.68 -2.10 1.42
C ASN A 101 -10.12 -2.02 2.88
N LYS A 102 -11.32 -2.48 3.20
CA LYS A 102 -11.78 -2.53 4.60
C LYS A 102 -10.93 -3.47 5.44
N ALA A 103 -10.58 -4.63 4.90
CA ALA A 103 -9.76 -5.61 5.61
C ALA A 103 -8.36 -5.06 5.89
N VAL A 104 -7.74 -4.42 4.89
CA VAL A 104 -6.41 -3.82 5.04
C VAL A 104 -6.44 -2.71 6.09
N ALA A 105 -7.43 -1.83 6.02
CA ALA A 105 -7.57 -0.74 6.99
C ALA A 105 -7.79 -1.28 8.40
N ALA A 106 -8.55 -2.35 8.54
CA ALA A 106 -8.85 -2.95 9.85
C ALA A 106 -7.62 -3.56 10.53
N THR A 107 -6.55 -3.87 9.79
CA THR A 107 -5.32 -4.41 10.40
C THR A 107 -4.63 -3.38 11.31
N GLY A 108 -4.82 -2.08 11.04
CA GLY A 108 -4.10 -1.03 11.74
C GLY A 108 -2.62 -0.92 11.38
N ASN A 109 -2.14 -1.72 10.42
CA ASN A 109 -0.73 -1.77 10.03
C ASN A 109 -0.42 -0.90 8.81
N ALA A 110 -1.42 -0.57 8.00
CA ALA A 110 -1.26 0.38 6.91
C ALA A 110 -1.57 1.79 7.43
N ASP A 111 -0.70 2.74 7.11
CA ASP A 111 -0.88 4.11 7.55
C ASP A 111 -1.89 4.86 6.70
N ILE A 112 -1.91 4.54 5.39
CA ILE A 112 -2.81 5.16 4.43
C ILE A 112 -3.34 4.06 3.52
N VAL A 113 -4.64 4.10 3.23
CA VAL A 113 -5.26 3.23 2.23
C VAL A 113 -5.87 4.12 1.17
N ASP A 114 -5.40 3.96 -0.08
CA ASP A 114 -5.89 4.75 -1.21
C ASP A 114 -7.14 4.06 -1.77
N VAL A 115 -8.27 4.77 -1.73
CA VAL A 115 -9.56 4.26 -2.19
C VAL A 115 -10.04 5.08 -3.37
N GLU A 116 -10.26 4.41 -4.50
CA GLU A 116 -10.84 5.07 -5.67
C GLU A 116 -12.32 5.32 -5.46
N ILE A 117 -12.79 6.48 -5.92
CA ILE A 117 -14.20 6.83 -5.84
C ILE A 117 -14.87 6.41 -7.14
N PHE A 118 -15.84 5.51 -7.02
CA PHE A 118 -16.65 5.08 -8.15
C PHE A 118 -17.89 5.94 -8.24
N THR A 119 -18.16 6.50 -9.41
CA THR A 119 -19.34 7.33 -9.64
C THR A 119 -20.23 6.69 -10.70
N GLY A 120 -21.52 6.70 -10.46
CA GLY A 120 -22.47 6.33 -11.49
C GLY A 120 -22.73 4.86 -11.68
N ASP A 121 -22.36 4.04 -10.74
CA ASP A 121 -22.66 2.65 -10.88
C ASP A 121 -22.63 1.81 -9.80
#